data_04d9b07de42913762d5fbcb0bc63a9d9
#
_entry.id   04d9b07de42913762d5fbcb0bc63a9d9
#
_cell.length_a   1.000
_cell.length_b   1.000
_cell.length_c   1.000
_cell.angle_alpha   90.00
_cell.angle_beta   90.00
_cell.angle_gamma   90.00
#
_symmetry.space_group_name_H-M   'P 1'
#
loop_
_entity.id
_entity.type
_entity.pdbx_description
1 polymer ?
#
loop_
_entity_poly.entity_id
_entity_poly.type
_entity_poly.pdbx_seq_one_letter_code
_entity_poly.pdbx_strand_id
1 'polypeptide(L)'
;MDIVLSQKTDKPIYTQIYEQIAAQIMNGEIAAGQKLPPIRTVALNLRISVIPVKQAWEQLEREGFISTAAGRGTFVSELAHHELSDKRTNAARA
;
A
#
# COMPACT_ATOMS: atom_id res chain seq x y z
N MET A 1 8.57 -6.65 0.45
CA MET A 1 8.06 -5.28 0.34
C MET A 1 9.18 -4.31 0.69
N ASP A 2 9.61 -3.56 -0.30
CA ASP A 2 10.70 -2.61 -0.11
C ASP A 2 10.17 -1.19 -0.24
N ILE A 3 10.46 -0.36 0.77
CA ILE A 3 10.04 1.04 0.77
C ILE A 3 11.28 1.90 0.95
N VAL A 4 11.48 2.84 0.02
CA VAL A 4 12.59 3.78 0.06
C VAL A 4 12.02 5.18 0.20
N LEU A 5 12.35 5.86 1.30
CA LEU A 5 11.88 7.22 1.54
C LEU A 5 12.91 8.23 1.07
N SER A 6 12.44 9.28 0.42
CA SER A 6 13.30 10.35 -0.07
C SER A 6 12.93 11.66 0.61
N GLN A 7 13.96 12.44 0.97
CA GLN A 7 13.76 13.79 1.50
C GLN A 7 13.90 14.83 0.40
N LYS A 8 14.22 14.40 -0.82
CA LYS A 8 14.44 15.30 -1.95
C LYS A 8 13.19 15.56 -2.77
N THR A 9 12.07 15.04 -2.34
CA THR A 9 10.79 15.23 -3.02
C THR A 9 9.84 16.01 -2.14
N ASP A 10 8.89 16.72 -2.74
CA ASP A 10 7.85 17.44 -2.02
C ASP A 10 6.75 16.52 -1.51
N LYS A 11 6.76 15.25 -1.91
CA LYS A 11 5.71 14.32 -1.51
C LYS A 11 5.81 13.97 -0.03
N PRO A 12 4.69 14.04 0.71
CA PRO A 12 4.67 13.60 2.10
C PRO A 12 5.09 12.14 2.23
N ILE A 13 5.58 11.77 3.41
CA ILE A 13 6.03 10.41 3.65
C ILE A 13 4.92 9.40 3.39
N TYR A 14 3.69 9.67 3.84
CA TYR A 14 2.60 8.72 3.65
C TYR A 14 2.30 8.50 2.16
N THR A 15 2.44 9.53 1.33
CA THR A 15 2.24 9.39 -0.11
C THR A 15 3.31 8.50 -0.72
N GLN A 16 4.56 8.67 -0.30
CA GLN A 16 5.66 7.84 -0.78
C GLN A 16 5.43 6.38 -0.43
N ILE A 17 4.98 6.10 0.79
CA ILE A 17 4.69 4.73 1.23
C ILE A 17 3.54 4.15 0.40
N TYR A 18 2.46 4.91 0.29
CA TYR A 18 1.28 4.49 -0.45
C TYR A 18 1.63 4.14 -1.90
N GLU A 19 2.31 5.06 -2.59
CA GLU A 19 2.62 4.87 -4.01
C GLU A 19 3.50 3.65 -4.26
N GLN A 20 4.48 3.43 -3.40
CA GLN A 20 5.39 2.31 -3.57
C GLN A 20 4.69 0.98 -3.33
N ILE A 21 3.86 0.89 -2.29
CA ILE A 21 3.13 -0.34 -2.01
C ILE A 21 2.10 -0.60 -3.10
N ALA A 22 1.36 0.42 -3.51
CA ALA A 22 0.37 0.28 -4.58
C ALA A 22 1.03 -0.22 -5.86
N ALA A 23 2.17 0.35 -6.24
CA ALA A 23 2.90 -0.09 -7.42
C ALA A 23 3.36 -1.54 -7.30
N GLN A 24 3.86 -1.94 -6.14
CA GLN A 24 4.33 -3.31 -5.93
C GLN A 24 3.18 -4.32 -5.99
N ILE A 25 2.00 -3.93 -5.49
CA ILE A 25 0.81 -4.77 -5.59
C ILE A 25 0.39 -4.90 -7.06
N MET A 26 0.35 -3.79 -7.77
CA MET A 26 -0.06 -3.79 -9.18
C MET A 26 0.89 -4.55 -10.08
N ASN A 27 2.19 -4.52 -9.75
CA ASN A 27 3.20 -5.25 -10.51
C ASN A 27 3.30 -6.72 -10.13
N GLY A 28 2.59 -7.14 -9.09
CA GLY A 28 2.65 -8.52 -8.62
C GLY A 28 3.84 -8.80 -7.71
N GLU A 29 4.64 -7.81 -7.37
CA GLU A 29 5.76 -7.97 -6.44
C GLU A 29 5.26 -8.35 -5.05
N ILE A 30 4.12 -7.79 -4.64
CA ILE A 30 3.41 -8.22 -3.45
C ILE A 30 2.20 -8.99 -3.95
N ALA A 31 2.15 -10.28 -3.62
CA ALA A 31 1.14 -11.17 -4.17
C ALA A 31 -0.24 -10.93 -3.56
N ALA A 32 -1.27 -11.19 -4.35
CA ALA A 32 -2.65 -11.17 -3.85
C ALA A 32 -2.78 -12.18 -2.70
N GLY A 33 -3.47 -11.79 -1.64
CA GLY A 33 -3.63 -12.63 -0.46
C GLY A 33 -2.44 -12.60 0.50
N GLN A 34 -1.35 -11.97 0.11
CA GLN A 34 -0.17 -11.90 0.96
C GLN A 34 -0.43 -11.02 2.18
N LYS A 35 0.03 -11.47 3.34
CA LYS A 35 -0.11 -10.70 4.57
C LYS A 35 0.94 -9.59 4.60
N LEU A 36 0.50 -8.37 4.91
CA LEU A 36 1.40 -7.24 5.08
C LEU A 36 1.94 -7.22 6.51
N PRO A 37 3.14 -6.66 6.71
CA PRO A 37 3.67 -6.52 8.06
C PRO A 37 2.82 -5.52 8.86
N PRO A 38 2.83 -5.64 10.20
CA PRO A 38 2.12 -4.68 11.05
C PRO A 38 2.66 -3.26 10.85
N ILE A 39 1.77 -2.28 11.02
CA ILE A 39 2.14 -0.87 10.88
C ILE A 39 3.34 -0.52 11.75
N ARG A 40 3.37 -1.01 13.00
CA ARG A 40 4.49 -0.73 13.91
C ARG A 40 5.81 -1.26 13.38
N THR A 41 5.79 -2.44 12.79
CA THR A 41 7.00 -3.05 12.24
C THR A 41 7.52 -2.20 11.07
N VAL A 42 6.64 -1.76 10.19
CA VAL A 42 7.03 -0.92 9.06
C VAL A 42 7.60 0.41 9.54
N ALA A 43 6.93 1.05 10.49
CA ALA A 43 7.40 2.33 11.03
C ALA A 43 8.79 2.18 11.68
N LEU A 44 8.97 1.11 12.44
CA LEU A 44 10.25 0.83 13.10
C LEU A 44 11.35 0.63 12.07
N ASN A 45 11.10 -0.17 11.04
CA ASN A 45 12.08 -0.44 10.00
C ASN A 45 12.44 0.81 9.21
N LEU A 46 11.48 1.71 9.00
CA LEU A 46 11.71 2.95 8.29
C LEU A 46 12.20 4.07 9.20
N ARG A 47 12.23 3.84 10.51
CA ARG A 47 12.65 4.82 11.51
C ARG A 47 11.81 6.09 11.48
N ILE A 48 10.50 5.91 11.39
CA ILE A 48 9.53 7.00 11.38
C ILE A 48 8.40 6.68 12.37
N SER A 49 7.54 7.68 12.63
CA SER A 49 6.38 7.44 13.48
C SER A 49 5.37 6.54 12.77
N VAL A 50 4.41 6.01 13.53
CA VAL A 50 3.38 5.14 12.95
C VAL A 50 2.34 5.93 12.15
N ILE A 51 2.23 7.24 12.38
CA ILE A 51 1.18 8.06 11.77
C ILE A 51 1.20 8.01 10.24
N PRO A 52 2.32 8.32 9.56
CA PRO A 52 2.31 8.26 8.10
C PRO A 52 2.09 6.84 7.56
N VAL A 53 2.56 5.81 8.27
CA VAL A 53 2.32 4.43 7.86
C VAL A 53 0.83 4.12 7.95
N LYS A 54 0.19 4.52 9.05
CA LYS A 54 -1.23 4.34 9.25
C LYS A 54 -2.04 5.04 8.15
N GLN A 55 -1.66 6.27 7.83
CA GLN A 55 -2.34 7.02 6.76
C GLN A 55 -2.24 6.32 5.42
N ALA A 56 -1.06 5.78 5.10
CA ALA A 56 -0.86 5.04 3.86
C ALA A 56 -1.72 3.77 3.82
N TRP A 57 -1.76 3.02 4.93
CA TRP A 57 -2.59 1.82 5.04
C TRP A 57 -4.07 2.14 4.87
N GLU A 58 -4.54 3.22 5.50
CA GLU A 58 -5.93 3.64 5.37
C GLU A 58 -6.29 3.99 3.94
N GLN A 59 -5.39 4.66 3.23
CA GLN A 59 -5.63 4.99 1.83
C GLN A 59 -5.62 3.73 0.95
N LEU A 60 -4.68 2.82 1.17
CA LEU A 60 -4.63 1.56 0.43
C LEU A 60 -5.91 0.75 0.63
N GLU A 61 -6.42 0.71 1.86
CA GLU A 61 -7.65 -0.01 2.16
C GLU A 61 -8.86 0.66 1.52
N ARG A 62 -8.92 1.98 1.58
CA ARG A 62 -10.01 2.75 0.98
C ARG A 62 -10.08 2.54 -0.53
N GLU A 63 -8.93 2.38 -1.17
CA GLU A 63 -8.87 2.19 -2.61
C GLU A 63 -8.89 0.73 -3.04
N GLY A 64 -9.05 -0.19 -2.09
CA GLY A 64 -9.24 -1.59 -2.39
C GLY A 64 -7.98 -2.41 -2.60
N PHE A 65 -6.80 -1.85 -2.35
CA PHE A 65 -5.55 -2.60 -2.48
C PHE A 65 -5.36 -3.64 -1.38
N ILE A 66 -5.81 -3.31 -0.18
CA ILE A 66 -5.64 -4.17 0.98
C ILE A 66 -6.93 -4.25 1.78
N SER A 67 -7.04 -5.26 2.64
CA SER A 67 -8.16 -5.39 3.56
C SER A 67 -7.66 -5.88 4.91
N THR A 68 -8.30 -5.40 5.96
CA THR A 68 -7.97 -5.78 7.33
C THR A 68 -8.97 -6.82 7.81
N ALA A 69 -8.46 -7.95 8.29
CA ALA A 69 -9.27 -8.98 8.91
C ALA A 69 -9.02 -8.93 10.40
N ALA A 70 -10.08 -8.61 11.16
CA ALA A 70 -9.97 -8.43 12.61
C ALA A 70 -9.36 -9.68 13.26
N GLY A 71 -8.32 -9.47 14.07
CA GLY A 71 -7.63 -10.54 14.75
C GLY A 71 -6.67 -11.36 13.90
N ARG A 72 -6.61 -11.10 12.60
CA ARG A 72 -5.74 -11.86 11.68
C ARG A 72 -4.67 -11.02 11.02
N GLY A 73 -4.91 -9.72 10.83
CA GLY A 73 -3.97 -8.82 10.22
C GLY A 73 -4.49 -8.17 8.94
N THR A 74 -3.57 -7.60 8.18
CA THR A 74 -3.88 -6.91 6.93
C THR A 74 -3.32 -7.71 5.76
N PHE A 75 -4.14 -7.88 4.74
CA PHE A 75 -3.79 -8.72 3.58
C PHE A 75 -3.99 -7.95 2.29
N VAL A 76 -3.17 -8.26 1.28
CA VAL A 76 -3.40 -7.75 -0.06
C VAL A 76 -4.70 -8.35 -0.58
N SER A 77 -5.56 -7.50 -1.10
CA SER A 77 -6.86 -7.94 -1.62
C SER A 77 -6.66 -8.92 -2.77
N GLU A 78 -7.40 -10.01 -2.77
CA GLU A 78 -7.26 -11.03 -3.80
C GLU A 78 -7.64 -10.52 -5.18
N LEU A 79 -8.55 -9.56 -5.25
CA LEU A 79 -9.00 -8.99 -6.51
C LEU A 79 -8.30 -7.66 -6.83
N ALA A 80 -7.41 -7.20 -5.94
CA ALA A 80 -6.81 -5.87 -6.08
C ALA A 80 -6.11 -5.67 -7.42
N HIS A 81 -5.26 -6.61 -7.79
CA HIS A 81 -4.48 -6.49 -9.01
C HIS A 81 -5.38 -6.40 -10.24
N HIS A 82 -6.34 -7.29 -10.35
CA HIS A 82 -7.24 -7.36 -11.49
C HIS A 82 -8.18 -6.15 -11.57
N GLU A 83 -8.88 -5.87 -10.46
CA GLU A 83 -9.84 -4.76 -10.44
C GLU A 83 -9.19 -3.41 -10.64
N LEU A 84 -8.04 -3.19 -10.02
CA LEU A 84 -7.37 -1.91 -10.14
C LEU A 84 -6.75 -1.71 -11.52
N SER A 85 -6.30 -2.77 -12.15
CA SER A 85 -5.85 -2.70 -13.55
C SER A 85 -7.01 -2.28 -14.44
N ASP A 86 -8.19 -2.87 -14.24
CA ASP A 86 -9.38 -2.53 -15.01
C ASP A 86 -9.79 -1.07 -14.78
N LYS A 87 -9.76 -0.61 -13.53
CA LYS A 87 -10.09 0.78 -13.21
C LYS A 87 -9.12 1.75 -13.87
N ARG A 88 -7.84 1.43 -13.89
CA ARG A 88 -6.85 2.29 -14.52
C ARG A 88 -7.04 2.33 -16.03
N THR A 89 -7.37 1.20 -16.63
CA THR A 89 -7.67 1.14 -18.06
C THR A 89 -8.86 2.02 -18.39
N ASN A 90 -9.92 1.93 -17.59
CA ASN A 90 -11.11 2.75 -17.80
C ASN A 90 -10.80 4.24 -17.64
N ALA A 91 -10.01 4.59 -16.63
CA ALA A 91 -9.62 5.98 -16.44
C ALA A 91 -8.80 6.50 -17.60
N ALA A 92 -7.94 5.67 -18.17
CA ALA A 92 -7.13 6.06 -19.32
C ALA A 92 -7.97 6.31 -20.57
N ARG A 93 -9.13 5.65 -20.67
CA ARG A 93 -10.05 5.85 -21.80
C ARG A 93 -10.89 7.11 -21.65
N ALA A 94 -11.07 7.54 -20.43
CA ALA A 94 -11.86 8.74 -20.17
C ALA A 94 -11.07 9.99 -20.50
#